data_f8e58282d301993a357e3ed2342d6fc1
#
_entry.id   f8e58282d301993a357e3ed2342d6fc1
#
_cell.length_a   1.000
_cell.length_b   1.000
_cell.length_c   1.000
_cell.angle_alpha   90.00
_cell.angle_beta   90.00
_cell.angle_gamma   90.00
#
_symmetry.space_group_name_H-M   'P 1'
#
loop_
_entity.id
_entity.type
_entity.pdbx_description
1 polymer ?
#
loop_
_entity_poly.entity_id
_entity_poly.type
_entity_poly.pdbx_seq_one_letter_code
_entity_poly.pdbx_strand_id
1 'polypeptide(L)'
;MAKTVFVAHPIAGDIKENVRKVLEICKLVHTHDVVPVAPYLVSLQYLDDEIVEDRLLGIVANLECFHRRFIDELWLFGNRISSGMKEEILLALKLGIPIIPQTAETIATFTAQFCAHI
;
A
#
# COMPACT_ATOMS: atom_id res chain seq x y z
N MET A 1 19.02 10.85 6.14
CA MET A 1 18.58 9.48 5.86
C MET A 1 17.26 9.52 5.09
N ALA A 2 17.12 8.68 4.06
CA ALA A 2 15.89 8.63 3.29
C ALA A 2 14.75 8.05 4.13
N LYS A 3 13.52 8.47 3.86
CA LYS A 3 12.35 7.83 4.45
C LYS A 3 11.85 6.69 3.56
N THR A 4 11.33 5.65 4.18
CA THR A 4 10.70 4.54 3.48
C THR A 4 9.18 4.76 3.48
N VAL A 5 8.59 4.69 2.29
CA VAL A 5 7.14 4.86 2.14
C VAL A 5 6.53 3.59 1.56
N PHE A 6 5.49 3.10 2.20
CA PHE A 6 4.75 1.96 1.66
C PHE A 6 3.79 2.48 0.59
N VAL A 7 3.91 1.94 -0.63
CA VAL A 7 3.06 2.34 -1.75
C VAL A 7 1.86 1.41 -1.80
N ALA A 8 0.70 1.90 -1.36
CA ALA A 8 -0.55 1.15 -1.40
C ALA A 8 -1.33 1.47 -2.67
N HIS A 9 -1.85 0.45 -3.32
CA HIS A 9 -2.58 0.55 -4.58
C HIS A 9 -3.52 -0.66 -4.70
N PRO A 10 -4.71 -0.51 -5.30
CA PRO A 10 -5.54 -1.67 -5.62
C PRO A 10 -4.80 -2.63 -6.56
N ILE A 11 -4.92 -3.93 -6.31
CA ILE A 11 -4.30 -4.98 -7.13
C ILE A 11 -5.35 -5.87 -7.77
N ALA A 12 -6.37 -6.30 -7.02
CA ALA A 12 -7.40 -7.19 -7.53
C ALA A 12 -8.17 -6.57 -8.71
N GLY A 13 -8.68 -7.42 -9.59
CA GLY A 13 -9.36 -7.03 -10.82
C GLY A 13 -8.44 -7.26 -12.01
N ASP A 14 -7.69 -6.27 -12.43
CA ASP A 14 -6.66 -6.41 -13.46
C ASP A 14 -5.27 -6.35 -12.82
N ILE A 15 -4.83 -7.48 -12.29
CA ILE A 15 -3.56 -7.58 -11.53
C ILE A 15 -2.39 -7.08 -12.37
N LYS A 16 -2.28 -7.52 -13.61
CA LYS A 16 -1.16 -7.17 -14.50
C LYS A 16 -1.09 -5.66 -14.73
N GLU A 17 -2.23 -5.04 -15.01
CA GLU A 17 -2.30 -3.59 -15.23
C GLU A 17 -2.04 -2.82 -13.94
N ASN A 18 -2.55 -3.28 -12.82
CA ASN A 18 -2.33 -2.65 -11.52
C ASN A 18 -0.86 -2.71 -11.11
N VAL A 19 -0.21 -3.85 -11.33
CA VAL A 19 1.24 -3.99 -11.10
C VAL A 19 2.02 -3.01 -11.98
N ARG A 20 1.65 -2.88 -13.24
CA ARG A 20 2.29 -1.92 -14.16
C ARG A 20 2.19 -0.48 -13.61
N LYS A 21 1.00 -0.11 -13.13
CA LYS A 21 0.78 1.22 -12.55
C LYS A 21 1.65 1.45 -11.30
N VAL A 22 1.76 0.45 -10.43
CA VAL A 22 2.59 0.56 -9.23
C VAL A 22 4.07 0.72 -9.59
N LEU A 23 4.54 -0.01 -10.60
CA LEU A 23 5.92 0.15 -11.08
C LEU A 23 6.18 1.58 -11.56
N GLU A 24 5.25 2.18 -12.29
CA GLU A 24 5.36 3.57 -12.72
C GLU A 24 5.38 4.54 -11.52
N ILE A 25 4.51 4.30 -10.54
CA ILE A 25 4.47 5.11 -9.31
C ILE A 25 5.81 5.03 -8.58
N CYS A 26 6.34 3.84 -8.39
CA CYS A 26 7.64 3.65 -7.73
C CYS A 26 8.75 4.42 -8.46
N LYS A 27 8.75 4.38 -9.79
CA LYS A 27 9.73 5.14 -10.59
C LYS A 27 9.62 6.65 -10.35
N LEU A 28 8.40 7.15 -10.22
CA LEU A 28 8.16 8.58 -10.01
C LEU A 28 8.53 9.06 -8.62
N VAL A 29 8.25 8.27 -7.58
CA VAL A 29 8.46 8.71 -6.19
C VAL A 29 9.84 8.41 -5.65
N HIS A 30 10.58 7.49 -6.27
CA HIS A 30 11.90 7.08 -5.78
C HIS A 30 12.93 8.19 -6.02
N THR A 31 13.43 8.76 -4.94
CA THR A 31 14.45 9.80 -4.95
C THR A 31 15.53 9.45 -3.93
N HIS A 32 16.53 10.34 -3.77
CA HIS A 32 17.53 10.18 -2.71
C HIS A 32 16.91 10.26 -1.30
N ASP A 33 15.75 10.90 -1.18
CA ASP A 33 15.09 11.13 0.10
C ASP A 33 13.89 10.22 0.35
N VAL A 34 13.43 9.49 -0.66
CA VAL A 34 12.24 8.62 -0.58
C VAL A 34 12.54 7.28 -1.22
N VAL A 35 12.38 6.20 -0.46
CA VAL A 35 12.51 4.84 -0.95
C VAL A 35 11.13 4.18 -0.91
N PRO A 36 10.52 3.88 -2.08
CA PRO A 36 9.23 3.19 -2.12
C PRO A 36 9.36 1.73 -1.71
N VAL A 37 8.40 1.24 -0.95
CA VAL A 37 8.32 -0.15 -0.51
C VAL A 37 6.99 -0.72 -1.00
N ALA A 38 7.05 -1.77 -1.80
CA ALA A 38 5.87 -2.46 -2.35
C ALA A 38 6.19 -3.96 -2.47
N PRO A 39 6.19 -4.71 -1.33
CA PRO A 39 6.62 -6.11 -1.32
C PRO A 39 5.77 -7.00 -2.23
N TYR A 40 4.52 -6.64 -2.45
CA TYR A 40 3.61 -7.39 -3.32
C TYR A 40 4.07 -7.40 -4.78
N LEU A 41 4.90 -6.46 -5.22
CA LEU A 41 5.49 -6.51 -6.57
C LEU A 41 6.36 -7.76 -6.76
N VAL A 42 6.99 -8.22 -5.70
CA VAL A 42 7.78 -9.45 -5.71
C VAL A 42 6.88 -10.66 -5.47
N SER A 43 6.06 -10.64 -4.43
CA SER A 43 5.26 -11.80 -4.05
C SER A 43 4.25 -12.21 -5.12
N LEU A 44 3.71 -11.27 -5.88
CA LEU A 44 2.80 -11.58 -7.00
C LEU A 44 3.49 -12.31 -8.15
N GLN A 45 4.81 -12.36 -8.19
CA GLN A 45 5.55 -13.11 -9.20
C GLN A 45 5.55 -14.61 -8.92
N TYR A 46 5.33 -15.04 -7.68
CA TYR A 46 5.39 -16.45 -7.32
C TYR A 46 4.17 -16.94 -6.52
N LEU A 47 3.34 -16.04 -6.01
CA LEU A 47 2.07 -16.38 -5.35
C LEU A 47 0.91 -16.13 -6.31
N ASP A 48 -0.09 -17.01 -6.27
CA ASP A 48 -1.32 -16.86 -7.06
C ASP A 48 -2.40 -16.19 -6.19
N ASP A 49 -2.74 -14.94 -6.50
CA ASP A 49 -3.70 -14.16 -5.72
C ASP A 49 -5.12 -14.75 -5.74
N GLU A 50 -5.42 -15.65 -6.66
CA GLU A 50 -6.70 -16.36 -6.72
C GLU A 50 -6.75 -17.55 -5.76
N ILE A 51 -5.61 -18.01 -5.26
CA ILE A 51 -5.52 -19.08 -4.26
C ILE A 51 -5.53 -18.45 -2.88
N VAL A 52 -6.51 -18.81 -2.03
CA VAL A 52 -6.70 -18.19 -0.72
C VAL A 52 -5.45 -18.25 0.15
N GLU A 53 -4.78 -19.40 0.19
CA GLU A 53 -3.55 -19.56 1.00
C GLU A 53 -2.43 -18.62 0.51
N ASP A 54 -2.24 -18.52 -0.80
CA ASP A 54 -1.24 -17.64 -1.39
C ASP A 54 -1.55 -16.17 -1.10
N ARG A 55 -2.83 -15.80 -1.23
CA ARG A 55 -3.29 -14.45 -0.91
C ARG A 55 -2.99 -14.07 0.53
N LEU A 56 -3.25 -14.99 1.47
CA LEU A 56 -2.96 -14.77 2.89
C LEU A 56 -1.46 -14.60 3.14
N LEU A 57 -0.62 -15.38 2.47
CA LEU A 57 0.84 -15.23 2.57
C LEU A 57 1.28 -13.84 2.07
N GLY A 58 0.71 -13.38 0.97
CA GLY A 58 1.01 -12.05 0.43
C GLY A 58 0.60 -10.93 1.39
N ILE A 59 -0.57 -11.05 2.02
CA ILE A 59 -1.05 -10.08 3.01
C ILE A 59 -0.09 -10.04 4.20
N VAL A 60 0.31 -11.20 4.73
CA VAL A 60 1.25 -11.28 5.85
C VAL A 60 2.57 -10.61 5.49
N ALA A 61 3.09 -10.83 4.29
CA ALA A 61 4.34 -10.22 3.83
C ALA A 61 4.24 -8.69 3.81
N ASN A 62 3.11 -8.15 3.35
CA ASN A 62 2.88 -6.70 3.35
C ASN A 62 2.82 -6.14 4.78
N LEU A 63 2.04 -6.77 5.65
CA LEU A 63 1.83 -6.28 7.01
C LEU A 63 3.09 -6.42 7.87
N GLU A 64 3.94 -7.40 7.58
CA GLU A 64 5.20 -7.59 8.31
C GLU A 64 6.11 -6.36 8.20
N CYS A 65 6.08 -5.66 7.07
CA CYS A 65 6.84 -4.42 6.90
C CYS A 65 6.45 -3.37 7.94
N PHE A 66 5.15 -3.27 8.26
CA PHE A 66 4.66 -2.35 9.28
C PHE A 66 5.04 -2.83 10.68
N HIS A 67 4.88 -4.11 10.96
CA HIS A 67 5.22 -4.69 12.27
C HIS A 67 6.69 -4.51 12.62
N ARG A 68 7.57 -4.56 11.62
CA ARG A 68 8.99 -4.36 11.82
C ARG A 68 9.40 -2.89 11.92
N ARG A 69 8.44 -1.99 11.77
CA ARG A 69 8.58 -0.56 12.00
C ARG A 69 9.64 0.14 11.16
N PHE A 70 9.89 -0.34 9.94
CA PHE A 70 10.76 0.41 9.04
C PHE A 70 9.99 1.25 8.02
N ILE A 71 8.66 1.20 8.03
CA ILE A 71 7.82 2.05 7.19
C ILE A 71 7.60 3.39 7.90
N ASP A 72 8.06 4.46 7.31
CA ASP A 72 7.90 5.82 7.86
C ASP A 72 6.55 6.42 7.54
N GLU A 73 6.00 6.15 6.35
CA GLU A 73 4.72 6.68 5.91
C GLU A 73 4.01 5.67 5.00
N LEU A 74 2.68 5.71 5.02
CA LEU A 74 1.83 4.94 4.11
C LEU A 74 1.23 5.90 3.08
N TRP A 75 1.54 5.71 1.81
CA TRP A 75 1.02 6.54 0.72
C TRP A 75 -0.03 5.75 -0.07
N LEU A 76 -1.21 6.37 -0.27
CA LEU A 76 -2.34 5.74 -0.92
C LEU A 76 -2.49 6.23 -2.35
N PHE A 77 -2.49 5.31 -3.30
CA PHE A 77 -2.62 5.59 -4.73
C PHE A 77 -3.82 4.84 -5.32
N GLY A 78 -4.11 5.13 -6.58
CA GLY A 78 -5.18 4.48 -7.31
C GLY A 78 -6.51 5.21 -7.23
N ASN A 79 -7.55 4.59 -7.78
CA ASN A 79 -8.87 5.20 -7.91
C ASN A 79 -9.87 4.77 -6.82
N ARG A 80 -9.43 3.98 -5.86
CA ARG A 80 -10.24 3.52 -4.73
C ARG A 80 -9.34 3.00 -3.61
N ILE A 81 -9.93 2.82 -2.44
CA ILE A 81 -9.28 2.13 -1.34
C ILE A 81 -9.82 0.70 -1.32
N SER A 82 -8.96 -0.27 -1.66
CA SER A 82 -9.33 -1.69 -1.69
C SER A 82 -9.37 -2.28 -0.29
N SER A 83 -9.88 -3.51 -0.16
CA SER A 83 -9.90 -4.21 1.13
C SER A 83 -8.49 -4.43 1.69
N GLY A 84 -7.52 -4.74 0.84
CA GLY A 84 -6.11 -4.87 1.26
C GLY A 84 -5.53 -3.55 1.75
N MET A 85 -5.85 -2.45 1.08
CA MET A 85 -5.43 -1.11 1.50
C MET A 85 -6.05 -0.74 2.85
N LYS A 86 -7.31 -1.13 3.11
CA LYS A 86 -7.95 -0.90 4.42
C LYS A 86 -7.19 -1.59 5.55
N GLU A 87 -6.74 -2.81 5.35
CA GLU A 87 -5.92 -3.52 6.34
C GLU A 87 -4.63 -2.78 6.64
N GLU A 88 -3.96 -2.27 5.61
CA GLU A 88 -2.75 -1.48 5.76
C GLU A 88 -3.02 -0.17 6.51
N ILE A 89 -4.11 0.51 6.17
CA ILE A 89 -4.54 1.75 6.85
C ILE A 89 -4.80 1.50 8.34
N LEU A 90 -5.57 0.47 8.66
CA LEU A 90 -5.90 0.16 10.05
C LEU A 90 -4.63 -0.15 10.86
N LEU A 91 -3.70 -0.89 10.30
CA LEU A 91 -2.45 -1.19 10.98
C LEU A 91 -1.57 0.05 11.13
N ALA A 92 -1.49 0.90 10.11
CA ALA A 92 -0.75 2.15 10.19
C ALA A 92 -1.33 3.07 11.27
N LEU A 93 -2.66 3.19 11.36
CA LEU A 93 -3.32 3.95 12.42
C LEU A 93 -2.95 3.41 13.81
N LYS A 94 -2.99 2.09 13.97
CA LYS A 94 -2.65 1.43 15.22
C LYS A 94 -1.21 1.69 15.64
N LEU A 95 -0.29 1.72 14.68
CA LEU A 95 1.14 1.91 14.94
C LEU A 95 1.58 3.38 14.93
N GLY A 96 0.67 4.31 14.66
CA GLY A 96 0.98 5.73 14.60
C GLY A 96 1.78 6.15 13.37
N ILE A 97 1.71 5.38 12.29
CA ILE A 97 2.38 5.69 11.03
C ILE A 97 1.54 6.68 10.23
N PRO A 98 2.09 7.83 9.82
CA PRO A 98 1.34 8.80 9.01
C PRO A 98 0.82 8.20 7.70
N ILE A 99 -0.41 8.55 7.35
CA ILE A 99 -1.07 8.08 6.12
C ILE A 99 -1.31 9.29 5.23
N ILE A 100 -0.80 9.23 4.00
CA ILE A 100 -0.87 10.34 3.06
C ILE A 100 -1.51 9.88 1.76
N PRO A 101 -2.82 10.16 1.56
CA PRO A 101 -3.48 9.89 0.28
C PRO A 101 -2.87 10.77 -0.82
N GLN A 102 -2.63 10.17 -1.98
CA GLN A 102 -1.93 10.83 -3.08
C GLN A 102 -2.83 11.15 -4.28
N THR A 103 -4.04 10.59 -4.33
CA THR A 103 -4.98 10.82 -5.45
C THR A 103 -6.25 11.47 -4.94
N ALA A 104 -6.99 12.16 -5.81
CA ALA A 104 -8.26 12.77 -5.45
C ALA A 104 -9.23 11.76 -4.83
N GLU A 105 -9.31 10.56 -5.42
CA GLU A 105 -10.19 9.48 -4.98
C GLU A 105 -9.80 8.96 -3.60
N THR A 106 -8.49 8.73 -3.37
CA THR A 106 -8.04 8.24 -2.06
C THR A 106 -8.14 9.32 -0.98
N ILE A 107 -7.94 10.58 -1.32
CA ILE A 107 -8.14 11.70 -0.39
C ILE A 107 -9.60 11.73 0.06
N ALA A 108 -10.55 11.68 -0.89
CA ALA A 108 -11.98 11.74 -0.60
C ALA A 108 -12.44 10.57 0.27
N THR A 109 -12.04 9.35 -0.11
CA THR A 109 -12.43 8.13 0.61
C THR A 109 -11.79 8.06 1.99
N PHE A 110 -10.51 8.37 2.10
CA PHE A 110 -9.81 8.35 3.38
C PHE A 110 -10.41 9.36 4.35
N THR A 111 -10.67 10.58 3.88
CA THR A 111 -11.30 11.64 4.69
C THR A 111 -12.66 11.18 5.19
N ALA A 112 -13.50 10.62 4.31
CA ALA A 112 -14.84 10.18 4.68
C ALA A 112 -14.87 9.01 5.66
N GLN A 113 -14.00 8.01 5.46
CA GLN A 113 -14.06 6.75 6.22
C GLN A 113 -13.18 6.74 7.46
N PHE A 114 -12.06 7.46 7.48
CA PHE A 114 -11.06 7.36 8.54
C PHE A 114 -10.82 8.67 9.31
N CYS A 115 -11.23 9.81 8.77
CA CYS A 115 -11.03 11.12 9.41
C CYS A 115 -12.33 11.77 9.87
N ALA A 116 -13.49 11.24 9.50
CA ALA A 116 -14.80 11.85 9.77
C ALA A 116 -15.19 11.88 11.25
N HIS A 117 -14.46 11.18 12.12
CA HIS A 117 -14.75 11.08 13.55
C HIS A 117 -13.79 11.86 14.44
N ILE A 118 -12.96 12.66 13.83
CA ILE A 118 -12.00 13.50 14.57
C ILE A 118 -12.65 14.78 15.07
#